data_4c60608a10972a2c67e9dd0e67cfe768
#
_entry.id   4c60608a10972a2c67e9dd0e67cfe768
#
_cell.length_a   1.000
_cell.length_b   1.000
_cell.length_c   1.000
_cell.angle_alpha   90.00
_cell.angle_beta   90.00
_cell.angle_gamma   90.00
#
_symmetry.space_group_name_H-M   'P 1'
#
loop_
_entity.id
_entity.type
_entity.pdbx_description
1 polymer ?
#
loop_
_entity_poly.entity_id
_entity_poly.type
_entity_poly.pdbx_seq_one_letter_code
_entity_poly.pdbx_strand_id
1 'polypeptide(L)'
;MNFLSLFVGIPVAMMLGLLVAANLKQIRTVMATGASLLLGLAVTTVIMYLGERTNGNTAEMLFQADMVWFAPLNIHYAVGVDGISVAMLLLSAIIVFTGTFASWRMNMLQKEYFMWFCLLSTGVFGFFISVDLFTMFMFYEVALIPMYLLIGVWGSGRKEYAAMKLTLMLMGGSAFLLVGILGIYFHSAPAGGTYTMNLLEIAGYHIPEAAQRLFFPLTFVGFGVLGALFPFHTWSPDGHASAPTAVSMLHAGVLMKLGGYGCFRVAIYLMPEAAKELSWIFIILTGISVVYGAYSAIVQKDLKYINAYSSVSHCGLVLFAILMLNQTAITGAVLQMLSHGLMTALFFALIGMIYSRTHTRMITAVSYTHLTLPTIA
;
A
#
# COMPACT_ATOMS: atom_id res chain seq x y z
N MET A 1 -15.87 20.90 -0.49
CA MET A 1 -15.30 19.53 -0.62
C MET A 1 -14.06 19.65 -1.49
N ASN A 2 -12.90 19.26 -0.96
CA ASN A 2 -11.63 19.35 -1.72
C ASN A 2 -11.62 18.25 -2.80
N PHE A 3 -11.02 18.53 -3.97
CA PHE A 3 -10.95 17.55 -5.06
C PHE A 3 -10.16 16.28 -4.68
N LEU A 4 -9.20 16.36 -3.73
CA LEU A 4 -8.50 15.18 -3.20
C LEU A 4 -9.45 14.18 -2.54
N SER A 5 -10.54 14.65 -1.92
CA SER A 5 -11.56 13.75 -1.34
C SER A 5 -12.29 12.91 -2.39
N LEU A 6 -12.19 13.25 -3.68
CA LEU A 6 -12.73 12.43 -4.77
C LEU A 6 -11.98 11.10 -4.91
N PHE A 7 -10.72 11.00 -4.47
CA PHE A 7 -10.00 9.72 -4.43
C PHE A 7 -10.65 8.70 -3.49
N VAL A 8 -11.33 9.16 -2.45
CA VAL A 8 -12.15 8.35 -1.55
C VAL A 8 -13.59 8.27 -2.06
N GLY A 9 -14.13 9.41 -2.53
CA GLY A 9 -15.53 9.52 -2.95
C GLY A 9 -15.87 8.67 -4.18
N ILE A 10 -14.99 8.58 -5.18
CA ILE A 10 -15.25 7.80 -6.39
C ILE A 10 -15.35 6.29 -6.10
N PRO A 11 -14.41 5.63 -5.38
CA PRO A 11 -14.58 4.23 -5.02
C PRO A 11 -15.83 3.95 -4.16
N VAL A 12 -16.18 4.86 -3.24
CA VAL A 12 -17.42 4.75 -2.46
C VAL A 12 -18.64 4.86 -3.38
N ALA A 13 -18.66 5.81 -4.31
CA ALA A 13 -19.72 5.92 -5.32
C ALA A 13 -19.81 4.68 -6.23
N MET A 14 -18.66 4.08 -6.60
CA MET A 14 -18.62 2.80 -7.31
C MET A 14 -19.29 1.69 -6.49
N MET A 15 -18.99 1.60 -5.18
CA MET A 15 -19.64 0.62 -4.30
C MET A 15 -21.16 0.81 -4.27
N LEU A 16 -21.64 2.05 -4.11
CA LEU A 16 -23.07 2.36 -4.14
C LEU A 16 -23.69 2.01 -5.51
N GLY A 17 -23.02 2.32 -6.59
CA GLY A 17 -23.43 1.94 -7.95
C GLY A 17 -23.50 0.42 -8.14
N LEU A 18 -22.56 -0.34 -7.56
CA LEU A 18 -22.58 -1.80 -7.57
C LEU A 18 -23.75 -2.37 -6.76
N LEU A 19 -24.16 -1.74 -5.65
CA LEU A 19 -25.34 -2.21 -4.89
C LEU A 19 -26.60 -2.20 -5.75
N VAL A 20 -26.77 -1.19 -6.59
CA VAL A 20 -27.94 -1.02 -7.47
C VAL A 20 -27.80 -1.85 -8.78
N ALA A 21 -26.59 -2.19 -9.19
CA ALA A 21 -26.33 -2.93 -10.42
C ALA A 21 -27.00 -4.32 -10.39
N ALA A 22 -27.87 -4.58 -11.37
CA ALA A 22 -28.66 -5.82 -11.48
C ALA A 22 -28.02 -6.86 -12.40
N ASN A 23 -27.16 -6.45 -13.32
CA ASN A 23 -26.60 -7.35 -14.34
C ASN A 23 -25.11 -7.10 -14.56
N LEU A 24 -24.45 -8.09 -15.19
CA LEU A 24 -23.01 -8.09 -15.45
C LEU A 24 -22.53 -6.86 -16.25
N LYS A 25 -23.34 -6.40 -17.20
CA LYS A 25 -22.99 -5.23 -18.02
C LYS A 25 -22.92 -3.97 -17.15
N GLN A 26 -23.88 -3.77 -16.25
CA GLN A 26 -23.89 -2.63 -15.33
C GLN A 26 -22.70 -2.67 -14.37
N ILE A 27 -22.41 -3.84 -13.77
CA ILE A 27 -21.23 -4.04 -12.89
C ILE A 27 -19.95 -3.61 -13.63
N ARG A 28 -19.74 -4.11 -14.83
CA ARG A 28 -18.57 -3.79 -15.66
C ARG A 28 -18.52 -2.30 -16.04
N THR A 29 -19.66 -1.71 -16.37
CA THR A 29 -19.74 -0.27 -16.69
C THR A 29 -19.34 0.57 -15.46
N VAL A 30 -19.90 0.31 -14.29
CA VAL A 30 -19.56 1.02 -13.04
C VAL A 30 -18.06 0.92 -12.77
N MET A 31 -17.50 -0.28 -12.86
CA MET A 31 -16.07 -0.50 -12.60
C MET A 31 -15.17 0.21 -13.62
N ALA A 32 -15.47 0.07 -14.92
CA ALA A 32 -14.65 0.69 -15.96
C ALA A 32 -14.72 2.23 -15.91
N THR A 33 -15.91 2.80 -15.73
CA THR A 33 -16.06 4.26 -15.64
C THR A 33 -15.40 4.82 -14.38
N GLY A 34 -15.64 4.21 -13.22
CA GLY A 34 -15.04 4.65 -11.97
C GLY A 34 -13.51 4.55 -11.96
N ALA A 35 -12.96 3.43 -12.44
CA ALA A 35 -11.51 3.26 -12.54
C ALA A 35 -10.88 4.26 -13.54
N SER A 36 -11.57 4.56 -14.65
CA SER A 36 -11.12 5.59 -15.61
C SER A 36 -11.17 6.98 -15.00
N LEU A 37 -12.19 7.31 -14.22
CA LEU A 37 -12.29 8.58 -13.50
C LEU A 37 -11.17 8.73 -12.46
N LEU A 38 -10.85 7.67 -11.71
CA LEU A 38 -9.74 7.67 -10.75
C LEU A 38 -8.39 7.90 -11.45
N LEU A 39 -8.17 7.24 -12.59
CA LEU A 39 -6.96 7.44 -13.37
C LEU A 39 -6.87 8.87 -13.92
N GLY A 40 -7.95 9.39 -14.47
CA GLY A 40 -8.04 10.77 -14.93
C GLY A 40 -7.78 11.77 -13.81
N LEU A 41 -8.37 11.55 -12.61
CA LEU A 41 -8.14 12.37 -11.42
C LEU A 41 -6.65 12.33 -10.99
N ALA A 42 -6.02 11.15 -10.98
CA ALA A 42 -4.61 11.03 -10.62
C ALA A 42 -3.70 11.76 -11.60
N VAL A 43 -3.92 11.62 -12.91
CA VAL A 43 -3.16 12.35 -13.94
C VAL A 43 -3.36 13.86 -13.79
N THR A 44 -4.60 14.32 -13.58
CA THR A 44 -4.90 15.74 -13.34
C THR A 44 -4.18 16.26 -12.10
N THR A 45 -4.16 15.47 -11.00
CA THR A 45 -3.45 15.83 -9.77
C THR A 45 -1.94 15.99 -10.01
N VAL A 46 -1.32 15.09 -10.80
CA VAL A 46 0.10 15.22 -11.20
C VAL A 46 0.34 16.52 -11.97
N ILE A 47 -0.50 16.82 -12.98
CA ILE A 47 -0.35 18.04 -13.79
C ILE A 47 -0.48 19.30 -12.93
N MET A 48 -1.51 19.34 -12.06
CA MET A 48 -1.72 20.47 -11.14
C MET A 48 -0.56 20.61 -10.15
N TYR A 49 -0.07 19.50 -9.59
CA TYR A 49 1.07 19.50 -8.68
C TYR A 49 2.34 20.05 -9.33
N LEU A 50 2.66 19.58 -10.53
CA LEU A 50 3.82 20.08 -11.29
C LEU A 50 3.65 21.55 -11.66
N GLY A 51 2.44 21.98 -12.02
CA GLY A 51 2.12 23.39 -12.29
C GLY A 51 2.39 24.28 -11.08
N GLU A 52 1.92 23.90 -9.88
CA GLU A 52 2.19 24.64 -8.65
C GLU A 52 3.70 24.73 -8.35
N ARG A 53 4.43 23.62 -8.53
CA ARG A 53 5.89 23.59 -8.28
C ARG A 53 6.65 24.45 -9.30
N THR A 54 6.26 24.46 -10.56
CA THR A 54 6.87 25.33 -11.60
C THR A 54 6.56 26.80 -11.37
N ASN A 55 5.40 27.14 -10.78
CA ASN A 55 5.03 28.48 -10.37
C ASN A 55 5.76 28.96 -9.10
N GLY A 56 6.66 28.15 -8.53
CA GLY A 56 7.47 28.51 -7.37
C GLY A 56 6.80 28.26 -6.01
N ASN A 57 5.66 27.54 -5.97
CA ASN A 57 5.05 27.17 -4.69
C ASN A 57 5.91 26.11 -3.97
N THR A 58 6.49 26.50 -2.84
CA THR A 58 7.39 25.65 -2.02
C THR A 58 6.71 25.03 -0.81
N ALA A 59 5.39 25.20 -0.64
CA ALA A 59 4.66 24.62 0.49
C ALA A 59 4.92 23.11 0.59
N GLU A 60 5.07 22.59 1.80
CA GLU A 60 5.38 21.19 2.04
C GLU A 60 4.29 20.28 1.51
N MET A 61 3.04 20.60 1.82
CA MET A 61 1.84 19.93 1.30
C MET A 61 1.03 20.90 0.46
N LEU A 62 0.55 20.44 -0.70
CA LEU A 62 -0.34 21.20 -1.58
C LEU A 62 -1.80 20.69 -1.47
N PHE A 63 -2.73 21.54 -1.90
CA PHE A 63 -4.16 21.25 -1.98
C PHE A 63 -4.76 20.79 -0.64
N GLN A 64 -4.28 21.37 0.45
CA GLN A 64 -4.74 21.01 1.78
C GLN A 64 -6.21 21.35 2.00
N ALA A 65 -6.89 20.47 2.73
CA ALA A 65 -8.19 20.73 3.32
C ALA A 65 -8.26 20.05 4.68
N ASP A 66 -8.92 20.73 5.60
CA ASP A 66 -9.07 20.29 6.97
C ASP A 66 -10.53 20.42 7.39
N MET A 67 -11.06 19.38 8.02
CA MET A 67 -12.41 19.36 8.57
C MET A 67 -12.37 18.59 9.90
N VAL A 68 -12.80 19.23 10.96
CA VAL A 68 -12.91 18.58 12.28
C VAL A 68 -13.86 17.40 12.18
N TRP A 69 -13.36 16.21 12.50
CA TRP A 69 -14.18 15.00 12.55
C TRP A 69 -14.61 14.66 13.97
N PHE A 70 -13.66 14.66 14.91
CA PHE A 70 -13.96 14.38 16.33
C PHE A 70 -13.24 15.38 17.24
N ALA A 71 -13.94 16.46 17.59
CA ALA A 71 -13.40 17.58 18.36
C ALA A 71 -12.81 17.21 19.74
N PRO A 72 -13.37 16.25 20.52
CA PRO A 72 -12.82 15.93 21.85
C PRO A 72 -11.38 15.42 21.84
N LEU A 73 -10.95 14.76 20.77
CA LEU A 73 -9.57 14.28 20.58
C LEU A 73 -8.80 15.08 19.52
N ASN A 74 -9.37 16.19 19.06
CA ASN A 74 -8.78 16.99 17.96
C ASN A 74 -8.38 16.15 16.74
N ILE A 75 -9.28 15.22 16.35
CA ILE A 75 -9.12 14.38 15.17
C ILE A 75 -9.76 15.08 13.99
N HIS A 76 -9.01 15.20 12.91
CA HIS A 76 -9.42 15.89 11.70
C HIS A 76 -9.40 14.95 10.49
N TYR A 77 -10.36 15.13 9.58
CA TYR A 77 -10.20 14.69 8.22
C TYR A 77 -9.36 15.73 7.50
N ALA A 78 -8.05 15.61 7.64
CA ALA A 78 -7.07 16.48 7.00
C ALA A 78 -6.46 15.77 5.81
N VAL A 79 -6.51 16.39 4.64
CA VAL A 79 -5.96 15.86 3.38
C VAL A 79 -4.99 16.85 2.76
N GLY A 80 -3.98 16.32 2.10
CA GLY A 80 -2.97 17.09 1.39
C GLY A 80 -2.07 16.15 0.59
N VAL A 81 -1.32 16.67 -0.35
CA VAL A 81 -0.39 15.87 -1.15
C VAL A 81 0.95 16.57 -1.33
N ASP A 82 2.00 15.78 -1.33
CA ASP A 82 3.35 16.15 -1.74
C ASP A 82 3.78 15.32 -2.97
N GLY A 83 5.03 15.46 -3.40
CA GLY A 83 5.55 14.72 -4.54
C GLY A 83 5.51 13.20 -4.36
N ILE A 84 5.68 12.69 -3.13
CA ILE A 84 5.64 11.26 -2.83
C ILE A 84 4.20 10.76 -2.90
N SER A 85 3.27 11.47 -2.26
CA SER A 85 1.84 11.14 -2.27
C SER A 85 1.28 11.12 -3.70
N VAL A 86 1.61 12.13 -4.51
CA VAL A 86 1.16 12.24 -5.90
C VAL A 86 1.67 11.06 -6.75
N ALA A 87 2.93 10.66 -6.57
CA ALA A 87 3.49 9.49 -7.27
C ALA A 87 2.78 8.19 -6.84
N MET A 88 2.48 8.02 -5.55
CA MET A 88 1.76 6.84 -5.04
C MET A 88 0.29 6.83 -5.48
N LEU A 89 -0.37 7.98 -5.55
CA LEU A 89 -1.74 8.10 -6.08
C LEU A 89 -1.81 7.70 -7.55
N LEU A 90 -0.86 8.17 -8.37
CA LEU A 90 -0.79 7.79 -9.79
C LEU A 90 -0.55 6.28 -9.94
N LEU A 91 0.41 5.72 -9.21
CA LEU A 91 0.68 4.29 -9.18
C LEU A 91 -0.58 3.49 -8.83
N SER A 92 -1.27 3.90 -7.76
CA SER A 92 -2.50 3.25 -7.29
C SER A 92 -3.60 3.28 -8.34
N ALA A 93 -3.79 4.43 -8.99
CA ALA A 93 -4.82 4.60 -10.02
C ALA A 93 -4.55 3.74 -11.26
N ILE A 94 -3.28 3.64 -11.71
CA ILE A 94 -2.88 2.75 -12.81
C ILE A 94 -3.18 1.29 -12.45
N ILE A 95 -2.84 0.86 -11.22
CA ILE A 95 -3.01 -0.54 -10.81
C ILE A 95 -4.49 -0.87 -10.57
N VAL A 96 -5.29 0.04 -10.01
CA VAL A 96 -6.74 -0.14 -9.86
C VAL A 96 -7.42 -0.24 -11.23
N PHE A 97 -7.03 0.64 -12.17
CA PHE A 97 -7.52 0.61 -13.53
C PHE A 97 -7.19 -0.73 -14.22
N THR A 98 -5.92 -1.11 -14.28
CA THR A 98 -5.48 -2.35 -14.93
C THR A 98 -6.02 -3.60 -14.21
N GLY A 99 -6.11 -3.57 -12.86
CA GLY A 99 -6.68 -4.63 -12.05
C GLY A 99 -8.18 -4.85 -12.31
N THR A 100 -8.92 -3.78 -12.58
CA THR A 100 -10.33 -3.88 -13.00
C THR A 100 -10.46 -4.72 -14.27
N PHE A 101 -9.63 -4.48 -15.28
CA PHE A 101 -9.65 -5.26 -16.52
C PHE A 101 -9.05 -6.66 -16.36
N ALA A 102 -8.05 -6.84 -15.50
CA ALA A 102 -7.52 -8.16 -15.17
C ALA A 102 -8.58 -9.08 -14.51
N SER A 103 -9.55 -8.49 -13.80
CA SER A 103 -10.68 -9.21 -13.18
C SER A 103 -11.94 -9.27 -14.06
N TRP A 104 -11.88 -8.83 -15.33
CA TRP A 104 -13.06 -8.69 -16.20
C TRP A 104 -13.84 -9.99 -16.41
N ARG A 105 -13.15 -11.13 -16.36
CA ARG A 105 -13.71 -12.47 -16.54
C ARG A 105 -13.96 -13.23 -15.24
N MET A 106 -13.97 -12.53 -14.10
CA MET A 106 -14.33 -13.15 -12.81
C MET A 106 -15.77 -13.65 -12.88
N ASN A 107 -16.00 -14.94 -12.62
CA ASN A 107 -17.31 -15.55 -12.75
C ASN A 107 -18.03 -15.81 -11.41
N MET A 108 -17.28 -15.91 -10.31
CA MET A 108 -17.82 -16.21 -9.00
C MET A 108 -18.08 -14.93 -8.21
N LEU A 109 -19.35 -14.70 -7.78
CA LEU A 109 -19.74 -13.58 -6.91
C LEU A 109 -19.11 -12.27 -7.37
N GLN A 110 -19.28 -11.93 -8.65
CA GLN A 110 -18.55 -10.82 -9.29
C GLN A 110 -18.87 -9.46 -8.67
N LYS A 111 -20.13 -9.25 -8.27
CA LYS A 111 -20.59 -8.01 -7.62
C LYS A 111 -19.87 -7.79 -6.29
N GLU A 112 -19.88 -8.80 -5.45
CA GLU A 112 -19.26 -8.80 -4.12
C GLU A 112 -17.74 -8.65 -4.24
N TYR A 113 -17.11 -9.32 -5.20
CA TYR A 113 -15.69 -9.17 -5.49
C TYR A 113 -15.32 -7.73 -5.78
N PHE A 114 -16.03 -7.06 -6.67
CA PHE A 114 -15.74 -5.67 -7.02
C PHE A 114 -16.11 -4.70 -5.90
N MET A 115 -17.10 -5.00 -5.07
CA MET A 115 -17.37 -4.18 -3.88
C MET A 115 -16.19 -4.19 -2.91
N TRP A 116 -15.63 -5.36 -2.59
CA TRP A 116 -14.44 -5.47 -1.74
C TRP A 116 -13.20 -4.87 -2.41
N PHE A 117 -13.07 -4.99 -3.71
CA PHE A 117 -11.98 -4.35 -4.47
C PHE A 117 -12.07 -2.82 -4.43
N CYS A 118 -13.27 -2.24 -4.50
CA CYS A 118 -13.50 -0.81 -4.33
C CYS A 118 -13.18 -0.35 -2.89
N LEU A 119 -13.60 -1.12 -1.88
CA LEU A 119 -13.30 -0.79 -0.49
C LEU A 119 -11.79 -0.82 -0.21
N LEU A 120 -11.08 -1.82 -0.74
CA LEU A 120 -9.62 -1.86 -0.69
C LEU A 120 -8.99 -0.62 -1.33
N SER A 121 -9.50 -0.22 -2.50
CA SER A 121 -9.03 0.98 -3.19
C SER A 121 -9.30 2.25 -2.38
N THR A 122 -10.45 2.35 -1.72
CA THR A 122 -10.80 3.46 -0.81
C THR A 122 -9.77 3.62 0.29
N GLY A 123 -9.41 2.51 0.97
CA GLY A 123 -8.39 2.52 2.01
C GLY A 123 -7.02 2.98 1.50
N VAL A 124 -6.60 2.45 0.35
CA VAL A 124 -5.32 2.82 -0.28
C VAL A 124 -5.24 4.30 -0.64
N PHE A 125 -6.23 4.83 -1.34
CA PHE A 125 -6.24 6.24 -1.74
C PHE A 125 -6.37 7.16 -0.53
N GLY A 126 -7.27 6.82 0.41
CA GLY A 126 -7.45 7.56 1.64
C GLY A 126 -6.17 7.66 2.47
N PHE A 127 -5.39 6.58 2.55
CA PHE A 127 -4.12 6.57 3.24
C PHE A 127 -3.10 7.56 2.64
N PHE A 128 -2.95 7.60 1.32
CA PHE A 128 -1.95 8.46 0.66
C PHE A 128 -2.31 9.95 0.66
N ILE A 129 -3.58 10.30 0.81
CA ILE A 129 -4.00 11.71 0.91
C ILE A 129 -4.08 12.22 2.34
N SER A 130 -4.05 11.34 3.35
CA SER A 130 -4.23 11.71 4.76
C SER A 130 -3.01 12.44 5.31
N VAL A 131 -3.26 13.54 6.01
CA VAL A 131 -2.28 14.34 6.76
C VAL A 131 -2.52 14.23 8.28
N ASP A 132 -3.58 13.59 8.70
CA ASP A 132 -3.91 13.28 10.08
C ASP A 132 -3.59 11.81 10.38
N LEU A 133 -2.88 11.54 11.49
CA LEU A 133 -2.41 10.20 11.87
C LEU A 133 -3.53 9.20 12.11
N PHE A 134 -4.63 9.64 12.75
CA PHE A 134 -5.76 8.75 13.02
C PHE A 134 -6.50 8.40 11.73
N THR A 135 -6.73 9.39 10.89
CA THR A 135 -7.37 9.19 9.58
C THR A 135 -6.53 8.30 8.68
N MET A 136 -5.20 8.47 8.69
CA MET A 136 -4.25 7.60 8.00
C MET A 136 -4.36 6.16 8.52
N PHE A 137 -4.34 5.96 9.83
CA PHE A 137 -4.49 4.64 10.46
C PHE A 137 -5.84 4.00 10.13
N MET A 138 -6.93 4.76 10.17
CA MET A 138 -8.26 4.28 9.81
C MET A 138 -8.31 3.77 8.36
N PHE A 139 -7.75 4.50 7.39
CA PHE A 139 -7.70 4.06 6.01
C PHE A 139 -6.79 2.84 5.80
N TYR A 140 -5.73 2.69 6.59
CA TYR A 140 -4.93 1.48 6.64
C TYR A 140 -5.78 0.26 7.05
N GLU A 141 -6.58 0.37 8.12
CA GLU A 141 -7.46 -0.70 8.59
C GLU A 141 -8.59 -1.00 7.58
N VAL A 142 -9.14 0.03 6.95
CA VAL A 142 -10.15 -0.12 5.86
C VAL A 142 -9.58 -0.90 4.68
N ALA A 143 -8.28 -0.77 4.36
CA ALA A 143 -7.64 -1.55 3.30
C ALA A 143 -7.40 -3.01 3.71
N LEU A 144 -7.23 -3.29 5.00
CA LEU A 144 -6.87 -4.63 5.49
C LEU A 144 -8.06 -5.61 5.46
N ILE A 145 -9.24 -5.18 5.88
CA ILE A 145 -10.44 -6.03 5.95
C ILE A 145 -10.79 -6.67 4.59
N PRO A 146 -10.86 -5.92 3.47
CA PRO A 146 -11.13 -6.51 2.17
C PRO A 146 -10.14 -7.58 1.75
N MET A 147 -8.87 -7.45 2.14
CA MET A 147 -7.83 -8.42 1.76
C MET A 147 -8.12 -9.81 2.31
N TYR A 148 -8.58 -9.91 3.57
CA TYR A 148 -9.00 -11.19 4.15
C TYR A 148 -10.06 -11.88 3.29
N LEU A 149 -11.10 -11.14 2.92
CA LEU A 149 -12.24 -11.68 2.15
C LEU A 149 -11.86 -11.98 0.70
N LEU A 150 -11.13 -11.08 0.05
CA LEU A 150 -10.70 -11.26 -1.34
C LEU A 150 -9.80 -12.49 -1.51
N ILE A 151 -8.93 -12.77 -0.55
CA ILE A 151 -8.08 -13.96 -0.58
C ILE A 151 -8.86 -15.20 -0.12
N GLY A 152 -9.59 -15.12 0.98
CA GLY A 152 -10.29 -16.25 1.57
C GLY A 152 -11.41 -16.81 0.69
N VAL A 153 -12.16 -15.95 0.00
CA VAL A 153 -13.29 -16.36 -0.86
C VAL A 153 -12.83 -16.68 -2.28
N TRP A 154 -12.14 -15.74 -2.95
CA TRP A 154 -11.77 -15.84 -4.37
C TRP A 154 -10.35 -16.33 -4.64
N GLY A 155 -9.57 -16.57 -3.60
CA GLY A 155 -8.21 -17.08 -3.72
C GLY A 155 -8.13 -18.54 -4.18
N SER A 156 -6.91 -19.03 -4.34
CA SER A 156 -6.60 -20.40 -4.79
C SER A 156 -5.61 -21.09 -3.86
N GLY A 157 -5.54 -22.40 -3.92
CA GLY A 157 -4.66 -23.20 -3.06
C GLY A 157 -5.06 -23.14 -1.60
N ARG A 158 -4.09 -22.92 -0.70
CA ARG A 158 -4.34 -22.81 0.76
C ARG A 158 -4.84 -21.41 1.14
N LYS A 159 -5.89 -20.95 0.46
CA LYS A 159 -6.40 -19.57 0.55
C LYS A 159 -6.83 -19.15 1.95
N GLU A 160 -7.49 -20.04 2.70
CA GLU A 160 -7.96 -19.78 4.06
C GLU A 160 -6.80 -19.55 5.02
N TYR A 161 -5.78 -20.43 4.95
CA TYR A 161 -4.55 -20.27 5.72
C TYR A 161 -3.82 -18.98 5.37
N ALA A 162 -3.70 -18.67 4.08
CA ALA A 162 -3.03 -17.47 3.59
C ALA A 162 -3.76 -16.19 4.03
N ALA A 163 -5.08 -16.16 3.92
CA ALA A 163 -5.92 -15.05 4.37
C ALA A 163 -5.79 -14.82 5.89
N MET A 164 -5.90 -15.89 6.69
CA MET A 164 -5.77 -15.81 8.13
C MET A 164 -4.37 -15.35 8.57
N LYS A 165 -3.32 -15.93 7.99
CA LYS A 165 -1.94 -15.58 8.29
C LYS A 165 -1.64 -14.12 7.98
N LEU A 166 -2.07 -13.65 6.80
CA LEU A 166 -1.94 -12.26 6.38
C LEU A 166 -2.63 -11.33 7.39
N THR A 167 -3.89 -11.61 7.69
CA THR A 167 -4.69 -10.74 8.57
C THR A 167 -4.11 -10.69 9.98
N LEU A 168 -3.78 -11.83 10.58
CA LEU A 168 -3.21 -11.85 11.94
C LEU A 168 -1.86 -11.12 12.02
N MET A 169 -1.00 -11.30 11.01
CA MET A 169 0.30 -10.61 10.99
C MET A 169 0.13 -9.10 10.82
N LEU A 170 -0.75 -8.66 9.92
CA LEU A 170 -0.99 -7.23 9.69
C LEU A 170 -1.72 -6.59 10.88
N MET A 171 -2.70 -7.26 11.50
CA MET A 171 -3.33 -6.79 12.74
C MET A 171 -2.34 -6.71 13.91
N GLY A 172 -1.40 -7.66 14.02
CA GLY A 172 -0.30 -7.56 14.97
C GLY A 172 0.56 -6.33 14.73
N GLY A 173 0.89 -6.04 13.47
CA GLY A 173 1.60 -4.82 13.07
C GLY A 173 0.80 -3.54 13.37
N SER A 174 -0.49 -3.53 13.08
CA SER A 174 -1.36 -2.38 13.35
C SER A 174 -1.56 -2.11 14.85
N ALA A 175 -1.50 -3.13 15.69
CA ALA A 175 -1.51 -2.94 17.14
C ALA A 175 -0.27 -2.18 17.62
N PHE A 176 0.94 -2.53 17.15
CA PHE A 176 2.15 -1.74 17.42
C PHE A 176 2.03 -0.31 16.89
N LEU A 177 1.49 -0.16 15.68
CA LEU A 177 1.29 1.13 15.05
C LEU A 177 0.33 2.01 15.86
N LEU A 178 -0.79 1.47 16.34
CA LEU A 178 -1.77 2.19 17.15
C LEU A 178 -1.14 2.70 18.46
N VAL A 179 -0.37 1.86 19.16
CA VAL A 179 0.35 2.27 20.36
C VAL A 179 1.36 3.39 20.05
N GLY A 180 2.08 3.26 18.94
CA GLY A 180 3.00 4.30 18.48
C GLY A 180 2.30 5.63 18.17
N ILE A 181 1.20 5.61 17.44
CA ILE A 181 0.40 6.80 17.10
C ILE A 181 -0.16 7.46 18.35
N LEU A 182 -0.73 6.70 19.29
CA LEU A 182 -1.21 7.24 20.55
C LEU A 182 -0.07 7.84 21.38
N GLY A 183 1.10 7.20 21.38
CA GLY A 183 2.29 7.74 22.02
C GLY A 183 2.72 9.08 21.42
N ILE A 184 2.76 9.19 20.10
CA ILE A 184 3.05 10.45 19.40
C ILE A 184 1.99 11.51 19.76
N TYR A 185 0.70 11.16 19.73
CA TYR A 185 -0.40 12.07 20.07
C TYR A 185 -0.25 12.68 21.46
N PHE A 186 -0.01 11.88 22.50
CA PHE A 186 0.15 12.38 23.87
C PHE A 186 1.44 13.19 24.08
N HIS A 187 2.34 13.21 23.11
CA HIS A 187 3.56 14.01 23.12
C HIS A 187 3.59 15.08 22.00
N SER A 188 2.44 15.35 21.37
CA SER A 188 2.34 16.31 20.26
C SER A 188 2.20 17.76 20.69
N ALA A 189 2.14 18.04 22.00
CA ALA A 189 2.02 19.38 22.53
C ALA A 189 2.76 19.52 23.86
N PRO A 190 3.16 20.75 24.25
CA PRO A 190 3.71 21.02 25.58
C PRO A 190 2.65 20.77 26.67
N ALA A 191 3.09 20.66 27.92
CA ALA A 191 2.22 20.45 29.05
C ALA A 191 1.14 21.56 29.13
N GLY A 192 -0.14 21.16 29.06
CA GLY A 192 -1.29 22.07 29.03
C GLY A 192 -1.69 22.59 27.63
N GLY A 193 -0.99 22.20 26.59
CA GLY A 193 -1.36 22.47 25.19
C GLY A 193 -2.42 21.51 24.65
N THR A 194 -2.99 21.83 23.50
CA THR A 194 -3.94 20.96 22.80
C THR A 194 -3.20 19.91 21.98
N TYR A 195 -3.43 18.64 22.27
CA TYR A 195 -2.88 17.53 21.47
C TYR A 195 -3.46 17.52 20.07
N THR A 196 -2.67 17.09 19.09
CA THR A 196 -3.04 17.04 17.69
C THR A 196 -2.61 15.71 17.03
N MET A 197 -3.38 15.28 16.03
CA MET A 197 -3.03 14.17 15.13
C MET A 197 -2.52 14.67 13.78
N ASN A 198 -2.49 15.98 13.54
CA ASN A 198 -2.02 16.54 12.28
C ASN A 198 -0.50 16.42 12.17
N LEU A 199 -0.04 15.74 11.12
CA LEU A 199 1.37 15.47 10.83
C LEU A 199 2.23 16.74 10.77
N LEU A 200 1.71 17.80 10.14
CA LEU A 200 2.46 19.05 9.97
C LEU A 200 2.61 19.83 11.29
N GLU A 201 1.57 19.82 12.11
CA GLU A 201 1.58 20.44 13.43
C GLU A 201 2.55 19.70 14.37
N ILE A 202 2.49 18.35 14.35
CA ILE A 202 3.40 17.50 15.15
C ILE A 202 4.84 17.71 14.73
N ALA A 203 5.12 17.81 13.42
CA ALA A 203 6.45 18.04 12.91
C ALA A 203 7.01 19.42 13.32
N GLY A 204 6.13 20.43 13.45
CA GLY A 204 6.49 21.76 13.97
C GLY A 204 6.77 21.77 15.47
N TYR A 205 6.35 20.73 16.20
CA TYR A 205 6.58 20.56 17.61
C TYR A 205 7.61 19.44 17.85
N HIS A 206 8.67 19.74 18.56
CA HIS A 206 9.73 18.76 18.81
C HIS A 206 9.30 17.74 19.88
N ILE A 207 9.01 16.50 19.46
CA ILE A 207 8.70 15.40 20.38
C ILE A 207 9.92 15.12 21.26
N PRO A 208 9.79 14.98 22.59
CA PRO A 208 10.91 14.68 23.48
C PRO A 208 11.67 13.41 23.06
N GLU A 209 13.01 13.44 23.06
CA GLU A 209 13.84 12.32 22.61
C GLU A 209 13.51 10.97 23.29
N ALA A 210 13.21 11.01 24.60
CA ALA A 210 12.82 9.80 25.34
C ALA A 210 11.54 9.17 24.78
N ALA A 211 10.57 10.00 24.37
CA ALA A 211 9.35 9.52 23.70
C ALA A 211 9.66 9.01 22.28
N GLN A 212 10.51 9.73 21.54
CA GLN A 212 10.94 9.27 20.21
C GLN A 212 11.60 7.88 20.28
N ARG A 213 12.50 7.65 21.24
CA ARG A 213 13.18 6.33 21.44
C ARG A 213 12.19 5.18 21.71
N LEU A 214 11.08 5.47 22.39
CA LEU A 214 10.06 4.47 22.70
C LEU A 214 9.13 4.19 21.52
N PHE A 215 8.63 5.26 20.85
CA PHE A 215 7.58 5.13 19.86
C PHE A 215 8.08 4.95 18.43
N PHE A 216 9.33 5.33 18.12
CA PHE A 216 9.93 5.07 16.80
C PHE A 216 9.99 3.58 16.45
N PRO A 217 10.51 2.67 17.31
CA PRO A 217 10.50 1.25 17.00
C PRO A 217 9.09 0.70 16.79
N LEU A 218 8.11 1.14 17.59
CA LEU A 218 6.73 0.66 17.48
C LEU A 218 6.08 1.08 16.16
N THR A 219 6.24 2.34 15.76
CA THR A 219 5.72 2.83 14.49
C THR A 219 6.46 2.24 13.30
N PHE A 220 7.79 2.14 13.38
CA PHE A 220 8.61 1.59 12.29
C PHE A 220 8.32 0.10 12.07
N VAL A 221 8.22 -0.70 13.14
CA VAL A 221 7.84 -2.12 13.06
C VAL A 221 6.39 -2.25 12.58
N GLY A 222 5.46 -1.44 13.11
CA GLY A 222 4.06 -1.47 12.73
C GLY A 222 3.85 -1.32 11.22
N PHE A 223 4.41 -0.27 10.62
CA PHE A 223 4.41 -0.09 9.17
C PHE A 223 5.32 -1.08 8.45
N GLY A 224 6.44 -1.45 9.05
CA GLY A 224 7.39 -2.40 8.49
C GLY A 224 6.81 -3.81 8.31
N VAL A 225 5.90 -4.26 9.19
CA VAL A 225 5.16 -5.52 9.00
C VAL A 225 4.41 -5.50 7.67
N LEU A 226 3.73 -4.40 7.34
CA LEU A 226 3.06 -4.22 6.05
C LEU A 226 4.06 -4.13 4.89
N GLY A 227 5.23 -3.54 5.11
CA GLY A 227 6.36 -3.50 4.16
C GLY A 227 7.15 -4.80 4.07
N ALA A 228 6.68 -5.89 4.69
CA ALA A 228 7.35 -7.19 4.75
C ALA A 228 8.77 -7.14 5.34
N LEU A 229 8.95 -6.39 6.42
CA LEU A 229 10.19 -6.34 7.21
C LEU A 229 10.50 -7.71 7.82
N PHE A 230 11.73 -8.19 7.70
CA PHE A 230 12.19 -9.37 8.43
C PHE A 230 12.17 -9.11 9.97
N PRO A 231 11.69 -10.06 10.80
CA PRO A 231 11.20 -11.41 10.46
C PRO A 231 9.69 -11.49 10.12
N PHE A 232 8.98 -10.39 10.10
CA PHE A 232 7.52 -10.32 9.95
C PHE A 232 7.00 -10.41 8.50
N HIS A 233 7.81 -10.85 7.54
CA HIS A 233 7.53 -10.90 6.11
C HIS A 233 6.75 -12.14 5.65
N THR A 234 6.64 -13.17 6.48
CA THR A 234 6.22 -14.52 6.04
C THR A 234 4.77 -14.63 5.55
N TRP A 235 3.93 -13.64 5.85
CA TRP A 235 2.56 -13.54 5.35
C TRP A 235 2.50 -13.18 3.85
N SER A 236 3.50 -12.43 3.38
CA SER A 236 3.49 -11.83 2.04
C SER A 236 3.57 -12.88 0.93
N PRO A 237 4.50 -13.87 0.92
CA PRO A 237 4.53 -14.90 -0.11
C PRO A 237 3.26 -15.75 -0.18
N ASP A 238 2.72 -16.18 0.97
CA ASP A 238 1.50 -16.98 1.03
C ASP A 238 0.28 -16.17 0.56
N GLY A 239 0.17 -14.90 1.01
CA GLY A 239 -0.91 -14.00 0.62
C GLY A 239 -0.94 -13.74 -0.88
N HIS A 240 0.21 -13.39 -1.47
CA HIS A 240 0.30 -13.13 -2.93
C HIS A 240 0.05 -14.37 -3.77
N ALA A 241 0.59 -15.52 -3.38
CA ALA A 241 0.43 -16.76 -4.13
C ALA A 241 -1.02 -17.24 -4.14
N SER A 242 -1.75 -17.01 -3.05
CA SER A 242 -3.15 -17.43 -2.90
C SER A 242 -4.16 -16.44 -3.47
N ALA A 243 -3.86 -15.14 -3.49
CA ALA A 243 -4.77 -14.09 -3.94
C ALA A 243 -5.15 -14.21 -5.44
N PRO A 244 -6.35 -13.74 -5.84
CA PRO A 244 -6.68 -13.54 -7.25
C PRO A 244 -5.70 -12.59 -7.93
N THR A 245 -5.54 -12.70 -9.25
CA THR A 245 -4.52 -11.96 -10.01
C THR A 245 -4.55 -10.45 -9.75
N ALA A 246 -5.70 -9.79 -9.91
CA ALA A 246 -5.81 -8.35 -9.69
C ALA A 246 -5.61 -7.94 -8.23
N VAL A 247 -6.00 -8.81 -7.28
CA VAL A 247 -5.73 -8.59 -5.86
C VAL A 247 -4.23 -8.69 -5.59
N SER A 248 -3.52 -9.67 -6.18
CA SER A 248 -2.05 -9.75 -6.08
C SER A 248 -1.37 -8.53 -6.70
N MET A 249 -1.89 -8.01 -7.84
CA MET A 249 -1.40 -6.78 -8.47
C MET A 249 -1.51 -5.57 -7.52
N LEU A 250 -2.67 -5.36 -6.92
CA LEU A 250 -2.92 -4.24 -6.01
C LEU A 250 -2.17 -4.41 -4.69
N HIS A 251 -2.12 -5.63 -4.17
CA HIS A 251 -1.44 -5.95 -2.91
C HIS A 251 0.07 -5.71 -3.02
N ALA A 252 0.74 -6.36 -3.96
CA ALA A 252 2.19 -6.19 -4.13
C ALA A 252 2.54 -4.83 -4.74
N GLY A 253 1.73 -4.34 -5.68
CA GLY A 253 1.98 -3.11 -6.39
C GLY A 253 1.79 -1.86 -5.54
N VAL A 254 0.82 -1.85 -4.63
CA VAL A 254 0.44 -0.65 -3.86
C VAL A 254 0.41 -0.89 -2.35
N LEU A 255 -0.29 -1.92 -1.85
CA LEU A 255 -0.55 -2.06 -0.42
C LEU A 255 0.76 -2.16 0.39
N MET A 256 1.74 -2.92 -0.07
CA MET A 256 3.04 -2.99 0.59
C MET A 256 3.79 -1.64 0.62
N LYS A 257 3.47 -0.71 -0.30
CA LYS A 257 4.07 0.64 -0.32
C LYS A 257 3.51 1.55 0.76
N LEU A 258 2.29 1.27 1.26
CA LEU A 258 1.79 1.95 2.45
C LEU A 258 2.76 1.76 3.63
N GLY A 259 3.37 0.57 3.76
CA GLY A 259 4.40 0.30 4.76
C GLY A 259 5.63 1.21 4.62
N GLY A 260 6.21 1.27 3.42
CA GLY A 260 7.35 2.15 3.15
C GLY A 260 7.01 3.63 3.32
N TYR A 261 5.86 4.06 2.78
CA TYR A 261 5.37 5.42 2.92
C TYR A 261 5.13 5.80 4.39
N GLY A 262 4.49 4.92 5.17
CA GLY A 262 4.22 5.14 6.59
C GLY A 262 5.50 5.18 7.44
N CYS A 263 6.47 4.30 7.18
CA CYS A 263 7.79 4.35 7.82
C CYS A 263 8.48 5.69 7.58
N PHE A 264 8.43 6.19 6.35
CA PHE A 264 9.01 7.49 6.03
C PHE A 264 8.22 8.64 6.67
N ARG A 265 6.90 8.68 6.45
CA ARG A 265 6.03 9.81 6.80
C ARG A 265 5.76 9.93 8.30
N VAL A 266 5.70 8.83 9.03
CA VAL A 266 5.37 8.84 10.45
C VAL A 266 6.61 8.55 11.30
N ALA A 267 7.30 7.41 11.06
CA ALA A 267 8.39 7.03 11.95
C ALA A 267 9.59 7.98 11.79
N ILE A 268 10.10 8.16 10.57
CA ILE A 268 11.34 8.95 10.36
C ILE A 268 11.07 10.45 10.43
N TYR A 269 10.00 10.92 9.76
CA TYR A 269 9.73 12.35 9.67
C TYR A 269 9.36 12.99 11.02
N LEU A 270 8.57 12.31 11.86
CA LEU A 270 8.15 12.83 13.16
C LEU A 270 9.16 12.56 14.28
N MET A 271 10.05 11.56 14.12
CA MET A 271 10.98 11.12 15.16
C MET A 271 12.42 11.03 14.63
N PRO A 272 12.99 12.15 14.10
CA PRO A 272 14.26 12.13 13.42
C PRO A 272 15.46 11.79 14.33
N GLU A 273 15.43 12.14 15.62
CA GLU A 273 16.54 11.84 16.52
C GLU A 273 16.61 10.34 16.86
N ALA A 274 15.46 9.72 17.17
CA ALA A 274 15.41 8.28 17.34
C ALA A 274 15.73 7.52 16.04
N ALA A 275 15.33 8.06 14.90
CA ALA A 275 15.69 7.48 13.60
C ALA A 275 17.21 7.45 13.41
N LYS A 276 17.93 8.54 13.72
CA LYS A 276 19.41 8.59 13.65
C LYS A 276 20.06 7.58 14.60
N GLU A 277 19.56 7.48 15.83
CA GLU A 277 20.14 6.62 16.86
C GLU A 277 19.88 5.13 16.61
N LEU A 278 18.66 4.77 16.20
CA LEU A 278 18.20 3.38 16.11
C LEU A 278 18.20 2.80 14.69
N SER A 279 18.48 3.61 13.66
CA SER A 279 18.49 3.17 12.26
C SER A 279 19.37 1.94 12.00
N TRP A 280 20.53 1.83 12.65
CA TRP A 280 21.46 0.72 12.46
C TRP A 280 20.83 -0.66 12.74
N ILE A 281 19.93 -0.76 13.74
CA ILE A 281 19.21 -1.99 14.07
C ILE A 281 18.32 -2.40 12.90
N PHE A 282 17.55 -1.44 12.40
CA PHE A 282 16.60 -1.69 11.32
C PHE A 282 17.28 -1.84 9.96
N ILE A 283 18.45 -1.21 9.73
CA ILE A 283 19.30 -1.44 8.55
C ILE A 283 19.72 -2.90 8.46
N ILE A 284 20.10 -3.53 9.58
CA ILE A 284 20.44 -4.95 9.59
C ILE A 284 19.22 -5.81 9.23
N LEU A 285 18.06 -5.55 9.85
CA LEU A 285 16.83 -6.33 9.58
C LEU A 285 16.37 -6.16 8.13
N THR A 286 16.39 -4.95 7.61
CA THR A 286 16.02 -4.67 6.22
C THR A 286 17.05 -5.24 5.23
N GLY A 287 18.33 -5.21 5.56
CA GLY A 287 19.39 -5.87 4.78
C GLY A 287 19.18 -7.39 4.69
N ILE A 288 18.78 -8.02 5.80
CA ILE A 288 18.38 -9.44 5.80
C ILE A 288 17.16 -9.64 4.89
N SER A 289 16.14 -8.77 4.94
CA SER A 289 14.97 -8.86 4.04
C SER A 289 15.39 -8.84 2.56
N VAL A 290 16.32 -7.96 2.19
CA VAL A 290 16.83 -7.86 0.80
C VAL A 290 17.47 -9.16 0.35
N VAL A 291 18.45 -9.63 1.10
CA VAL A 291 19.25 -10.82 0.74
C VAL A 291 18.39 -12.09 0.81
N TYR A 292 17.69 -12.29 1.91
CA TYR A 292 16.82 -13.46 2.12
C TYR A 292 15.71 -13.53 1.05
N GLY A 293 15.04 -12.39 0.78
CA GLY A 293 13.98 -12.32 -0.23
C GLY A 293 14.49 -12.68 -1.63
N ALA A 294 15.65 -12.16 -2.01
CA ALA A 294 16.26 -12.44 -3.32
C ALA A 294 16.64 -13.92 -3.47
N TYR A 295 17.36 -14.50 -2.52
CA TYR A 295 17.71 -15.92 -2.56
C TYR A 295 16.50 -16.83 -2.47
N SER A 296 15.49 -16.47 -1.67
CA SER A 296 14.24 -17.23 -1.60
C SER A 296 13.50 -17.22 -2.93
N ALA A 297 13.51 -16.11 -3.67
CA ALA A 297 12.90 -16.04 -5.00
C ALA A 297 13.58 -16.99 -6.02
N ILE A 298 14.91 -17.09 -6.00
CA ILE A 298 15.68 -17.93 -6.93
C ILE A 298 15.34 -19.42 -6.78
N VAL A 299 15.08 -19.89 -5.58
CA VAL A 299 14.81 -21.32 -5.32
C VAL A 299 13.33 -21.72 -5.52
N GLN A 300 12.44 -20.77 -5.76
CA GLN A 300 11.03 -21.07 -5.99
C GLN A 300 10.80 -21.70 -7.37
N LYS A 301 9.79 -22.57 -7.43
CA LYS A 301 9.36 -23.25 -8.66
C LYS A 301 7.98 -22.75 -9.15
N ASP A 302 7.22 -22.08 -8.30
CA ASP A 302 5.92 -21.46 -8.63
C ASP A 302 6.13 -19.98 -8.95
N LEU A 303 5.68 -19.55 -10.13
CA LEU A 303 5.84 -18.17 -10.63
C LEU A 303 5.28 -17.11 -9.66
N LYS A 304 4.17 -17.38 -8.97
CA LYS A 304 3.60 -16.44 -8.00
C LYS A 304 4.48 -16.29 -6.76
N TYR A 305 5.07 -17.40 -6.26
CA TYR A 305 6.00 -17.34 -5.13
C TYR A 305 7.31 -16.65 -5.49
N ILE A 306 7.81 -16.81 -6.72
CA ILE A 306 8.99 -16.08 -7.22
C ILE A 306 8.74 -14.57 -7.10
N ASN A 307 7.65 -14.08 -7.69
CA ASN A 307 7.33 -12.66 -7.66
C ASN A 307 7.04 -12.15 -6.25
N ALA A 308 6.44 -12.98 -5.41
CA ALA A 308 6.13 -12.63 -4.02
C ALA A 308 7.40 -12.47 -3.17
N TYR A 309 8.37 -13.40 -3.25
CA TYR A 309 9.66 -13.25 -2.55
C TYR A 309 10.52 -12.13 -3.13
N SER A 310 10.47 -11.92 -4.45
CA SER A 310 11.06 -10.74 -5.09
C SER A 310 10.50 -9.46 -4.48
N SER A 311 9.19 -9.39 -4.23
CA SER A 311 8.54 -8.24 -3.59
C SER A 311 9.03 -8.02 -2.15
N VAL A 312 9.28 -9.08 -1.38
CA VAL A 312 9.90 -8.98 -0.04
C VAL A 312 11.28 -8.32 -0.13
N SER A 313 12.12 -8.75 -1.10
CA SER A 313 13.45 -8.17 -1.32
C SER A 313 13.37 -6.69 -1.69
N HIS A 314 12.54 -6.33 -2.66
CA HIS A 314 12.41 -4.95 -3.13
C HIS A 314 11.79 -4.02 -2.08
N CYS A 315 10.81 -4.46 -1.29
CA CYS A 315 10.27 -3.68 -0.18
C CYS A 315 11.29 -3.55 0.96
N GLY A 316 12.07 -4.60 1.23
CA GLY A 316 13.22 -4.52 2.13
C GLY A 316 14.23 -3.46 1.70
N LEU A 317 14.52 -3.37 0.38
CA LEU A 317 15.39 -2.34 -0.18
C LEU A 317 14.85 -0.92 -0.01
N VAL A 318 13.53 -0.74 -0.16
CA VAL A 318 12.85 0.55 0.12
C VAL A 318 13.08 0.96 1.57
N LEU A 319 12.78 0.07 2.53
CA LEU A 319 12.95 0.34 3.96
C LEU A 319 14.43 0.59 4.32
N PHE A 320 15.35 -0.17 3.74
CA PHE A 320 16.79 0.02 3.89
C PHE A 320 17.22 1.41 3.43
N ALA A 321 16.77 1.82 2.24
CA ALA A 321 17.14 3.11 1.66
C ALA A 321 16.58 4.30 2.47
N ILE A 322 15.36 4.20 2.99
CA ILE A 322 14.77 5.23 3.85
C ILE A 322 15.60 5.42 5.14
N LEU A 323 16.09 4.32 5.72
CA LEU A 323 16.91 4.33 6.95
C LEU A 323 18.31 4.90 6.76
N MET A 324 18.79 5.07 5.53
CA MET A 324 20.07 5.75 5.25
C MET A 324 20.01 7.24 5.54
N LEU A 325 18.84 7.81 5.78
CA LEU A 325 18.58 9.19 6.23
C LEU A 325 19.28 10.27 5.37
N ASN A 326 19.47 10.00 4.09
CA ASN A 326 20.01 10.98 3.15
C ASN A 326 19.10 11.17 1.93
N GLN A 327 19.15 12.33 1.31
CA GLN A 327 18.25 12.72 0.23
C GLN A 327 18.35 11.77 -0.98
N THR A 328 19.53 11.35 -1.35
CA THR A 328 19.73 10.46 -2.51
C THR A 328 19.07 9.09 -2.28
N ALA A 329 19.24 8.51 -1.09
CA ALA A 329 18.65 7.21 -0.76
C ALA A 329 17.13 7.30 -0.63
N ILE A 330 16.60 8.37 -0.03
CA ILE A 330 15.14 8.59 0.06
C ILE A 330 14.53 8.76 -1.33
N THR A 331 15.16 9.53 -2.22
CA THR A 331 14.72 9.65 -3.62
C THR A 331 14.75 8.30 -4.31
N GLY A 332 15.82 7.51 -4.11
CA GLY A 332 15.92 6.14 -4.61
C GLY A 332 14.82 5.23 -4.07
N ALA A 333 14.46 5.35 -2.80
CA ALA A 333 13.36 4.58 -2.19
C ALA A 333 12.01 4.89 -2.84
N VAL A 334 11.71 6.17 -3.10
CA VAL A 334 10.46 6.59 -3.77
C VAL A 334 10.41 6.06 -5.21
N LEU A 335 11.49 6.20 -5.96
CA LEU A 335 11.61 5.64 -7.31
C LEU A 335 11.47 4.12 -7.31
N GLN A 336 12.05 3.45 -6.30
CA GLN A 336 11.92 2.00 -6.13
C GLN A 336 10.48 1.59 -5.81
N MET A 337 9.77 2.33 -4.97
CA MET A 337 8.34 2.07 -4.72
C MET A 337 7.52 2.16 -6.01
N LEU A 338 7.76 3.16 -6.83
CA LEU A 338 7.04 3.36 -8.09
C LEU A 338 7.38 2.27 -9.11
N SER A 339 8.68 2.06 -9.39
CA SER A 339 9.15 1.10 -10.40
C SER A 339 8.78 -0.34 -10.04
N HIS A 340 9.04 -0.74 -8.79
CA HIS A 340 8.65 -2.06 -8.29
C HIS A 340 7.13 -2.25 -8.30
N GLY A 341 6.36 -1.19 -7.96
CA GLY A 341 4.90 -1.25 -8.00
C GLY A 341 4.38 -1.60 -9.39
N LEU A 342 4.84 -0.90 -10.42
CA LEU A 342 4.48 -1.17 -11.82
C LEU A 342 4.98 -2.53 -12.29
N MET A 343 6.24 -2.85 -12.03
CA MET A 343 6.87 -4.10 -12.44
C MET A 343 6.15 -5.32 -11.84
N THR A 344 5.91 -5.33 -10.54
CA THR A 344 5.29 -6.47 -9.87
C THR A 344 3.82 -6.66 -10.25
N ALA A 345 3.09 -5.55 -10.46
CA ALA A 345 1.71 -5.62 -10.95
C ALA A 345 1.64 -6.22 -12.36
N LEU A 346 2.51 -5.77 -13.27
CA LEU A 346 2.63 -6.34 -14.61
C LEU A 346 2.99 -7.83 -14.55
N PHE A 347 3.95 -8.21 -13.71
CA PHE A 347 4.38 -9.60 -13.59
C PHE A 347 3.25 -10.50 -13.05
N PHE A 348 2.49 -10.08 -12.04
CA PHE A 348 1.30 -10.82 -11.60
C PHE A 348 0.23 -10.92 -12.69
N ALA A 349 0.02 -9.87 -13.48
CA ALA A 349 -0.90 -9.91 -14.62
C ALA A 349 -0.47 -10.95 -15.65
N LEU A 350 0.82 -10.98 -16.01
CA LEU A 350 1.39 -11.98 -16.94
C LEU A 350 1.26 -13.40 -16.40
N ILE A 351 1.55 -13.63 -15.11
CA ILE A 351 1.36 -14.93 -14.46
C ILE A 351 -0.13 -15.36 -14.54
N GLY A 352 -1.05 -14.43 -14.30
CA GLY A 352 -2.48 -14.67 -14.44
C GLY A 352 -2.87 -15.06 -15.87
N MET A 353 -2.30 -14.42 -16.88
CA MET A 353 -2.51 -14.77 -18.30
C MET A 353 -1.94 -16.15 -18.65
N ILE A 354 -0.75 -16.48 -18.16
CA ILE A 354 -0.15 -17.80 -18.32
C ILE A 354 -1.07 -18.86 -17.71
N TYR A 355 -1.43 -18.66 -16.43
CA TYR A 355 -2.28 -19.59 -15.70
C TYR A 355 -3.65 -19.83 -16.36
N SER A 356 -4.25 -18.79 -16.94
CA SER A 356 -5.54 -18.92 -17.63
C SER A 356 -5.49 -19.78 -18.89
N ARG A 357 -4.30 -19.99 -19.46
CA ARG A 357 -4.08 -20.81 -20.67
C ARG A 357 -3.51 -22.20 -20.35
N THR A 358 -2.64 -22.29 -19.36
CA THR A 358 -1.87 -23.51 -19.06
C THR A 358 -2.42 -24.28 -17.86
N HIS A 359 -3.26 -23.64 -17.04
CA HIS A 359 -3.77 -24.15 -15.76
C HIS A 359 -2.66 -24.57 -14.77
N THR A 360 -1.42 -24.11 -15.00
CA THR A 360 -0.28 -24.36 -14.11
C THR A 360 0.55 -23.08 -13.90
N ARG A 361 1.24 -23.00 -12.77
CA ARG A 361 2.19 -21.92 -12.43
C ARG A 361 3.60 -22.45 -12.21
N MET A 362 3.78 -23.76 -12.37
CA MET A 362 5.08 -24.39 -12.16
C MET A 362 5.96 -24.16 -13.39
N ILE A 363 7.17 -23.62 -13.19
CA ILE A 363 8.12 -23.29 -14.27
C ILE A 363 8.39 -24.49 -15.15
N THR A 364 8.64 -25.66 -14.57
CA THR A 364 8.94 -26.88 -15.32
C THR A 364 7.79 -27.31 -16.24
N ALA A 365 6.55 -27.19 -15.75
CA ALA A 365 5.37 -27.55 -16.55
C ALA A 365 5.10 -26.54 -17.67
N VAL A 366 5.22 -25.22 -17.39
CA VAL A 366 5.07 -24.16 -18.40
C VAL A 366 6.13 -24.28 -19.48
N SER A 367 7.39 -24.48 -19.09
CA SER A 367 8.50 -24.65 -20.05
C SER A 367 8.29 -25.85 -20.97
N TYR A 368 7.91 -26.99 -20.42
CA TYR A 368 7.67 -28.21 -21.21
C TYR A 368 6.54 -28.04 -22.21
N THR A 369 5.39 -27.47 -21.78
CA THR A 369 4.19 -27.39 -22.65
C THR A 369 4.27 -26.30 -23.72
N HIS A 370 5.08 -25.25 -23.54
CA HIS A 370 5.08 -24.08 -24.43
C HIS A 370 6.38 -23.81 -25.15
N LEU A 371 7.50 -24.38 -24.70
CA LEU A 371 8.79 -24.23 -25.36
C LEU A 371 9.22 -25.46 -26.17
N THR A 372 8.70 -26.65 -25.84
CA THR A 372 9.10 -27.88 -26.52
C THR A 372 8.10 -28.37 -27.56
N LEU A 373 6.79 -28.10 -27.41
CA LEU A 373 5.77 -28.51 -28.38
C LEU A 373 5.90 -27.85 -29.76
N PRO A 374 6.28 -26.57 -29.92
CA PRO A 374 6.48 -25.97 -31.23
C PRO A 374 7.71 -26.49 -31.99
N THR A 375 8.64 -27.16 -31.31
CA THR A 375 9.86 -27.72 -31.93
C THR A 375 9.71 -29.17 -32.41
N ILE A 376 8.57 -29.80 -32.08
CA ILE A 376 8.25 -31.18 -32.47
C ILE A 376 7.27 -31.23 -33.67
N ALA A 377 6.65 -30.09 -33.99
CA ALA A 377 5.79 -29.89 -35.16
C ALA A 377 6.57 -29.17 -36.27
#